data_8d55e9146f5b5100c34035d4bcb961fd
#
_entry.id   8d55e9146f5b5100c34035d4bcb961fd
#
_cell.length_a   1.000
_cell.length_b   1.000
_cell.length_c   1.000
_cell.angle_alpha   90.00
_cell.angle_beta   90.00
_cell.angle_gamma   90.00
#
_symmetry.space_group_name_H-M   'P 1'
#
loop_
_entity.id
_entity.type
_entity.pdbx_description
1 polymer ?
#
loop_
_entity_poly.entity_id
_entity_poly.type
_entity_poly.pdbx_seq_one_letter_code
_entity_poly.pdbx_strand_id
1 'polypeptide(L)'
;MINLYLHAGSDNHGCEAIVRSTVSILNEKSRLYSLNADKDLKYGLDTICDIKRDTVTVYPKKSLKWFISAAQTKISGKIDLAVKIQRKELLKNIISKEIFLSIGGDNYCYPGTDVLAAVNRNIKKKGAKLVLWGCSVEPKLLKNPEIVADLKEFDLITARESISYNALKTININTVKVADPAFTLPKKLLSLPDNWLERNMVGINASPLILQNGKDSNTVYMAYRMLIQEILDHTDCGVALIPHVVCDGNNDLEVLAQLYDEFKDNDRIMLIGDHNCMELKGYIARCRFFVGARTHATIAAYSSCVPTLVLGYSVKSRGIARDLFGNEENYVLPVQSLQEPDELTKHFRWLVGHEKEI
;
A
#
# COMPACT_ATOMS: atom_id res chain seq x y z
N MET A 1 -14.40 -19.74 -8.74
CA MET A 1 -13.01 -19.32 -8.49
C MET A 1 -12.94 -17.81 -8.55
N ILE A 2 -12.24 -17.17 -7.64
CA ILE A 2 -12.06 -15.72 -7.59
C ILE A 2 -10.64 -15.40 -8.09
N ASN A 3 -10.54 -14.43 -8.99
CA ASN A 3 -9.29 -14.03 -9.61
C ASN A 3 -8.84 -12.68 -9.05
N LEU A 4 -7.68 -12.62 -8.42
CA LEU A 4 -7.04 -11.41 -7.91
C LEU A 4 -6.07 -10.92 -8.98
N TYR A 5 -6.10 -9.63 -9.33
CA TYR A 5 -5.24 -9.08 -10.38
C TYR A 5 -4.78 -7.65 -10.05
N LEU A 6 -3.85 -7.12 -10.81
CA LEU A 6 -3.14 -5.86 -10.56
C LEU A 6 -2.34 -5.89 -9.24
N HIS A 7 -1.69 -7.01 -8.98
CA HIS A 7 -0.77 -7.20 -7.87
C HIS A 7 0.67 -7.07 -8.36
N ALA A 8 1.43 -6.19 -7.71
CA ALA A 8 2.79 -5.85 -8.14
C ALA A 8 3.87 -6.78 -7.57
N GLY A 9 3.55 -7.54 -6.52
CA GLY A 9 4.48 -8.44 -5.84
C GLY A 9 4.60 -8.14 -4.35
N SER A 10 5.04 -9.15 -3.59
CA SER A 10 5.07 -9.14 -2.12
C SER A 10 6.29 -8.45 -1.51
N ASP A 11 7.26 -8.00 -2.29
CA ASP A 11 8.31 -7.07 -1.80
C ASP A 11 7.71 -5.75 -1.30
N ASN A 12 6.46 -5.45 -1.69
CA ASN A 12 5.60 -4.52 -1.00
C ASN A 12 4.69 -5.31 -0.05
N HIS A 13 5.05 -5.35 1.25
CA HIS A 13 4.32 -6.10 2.26
C HIS A 13 2.89 -5.59 2.48
N GLY A 14 2.58 -4.38 2.02
CA GLY A 14 1.21 -3.90 1.94
C GLY A 14 0.40 -4.65 0.87
N CYS A 15 0.98 -4.90 -0.30
CA CYS A 15 0.37 -5.72 -1.34
C CYS A 15 0.20 -7.18 -0.88
N GLU A 16 1.21 -7.73 -0.20
CA GLU A 16 1.15 -9.05 0.44
C GLU A 16 0.00 -9.12 1.46
N ALA A 17 -0.10 -8.12 2.34
CA ALA A 17 -1.15 -8.04 3.35
C ALA A 17 -2.56 -8.02 2.75
N ILE A 18 -2.76 -7.26 1.67
CA ILE A 18 -4.04 -7.24 0.94
C ILE A 18 -4.38 -8.63 0.39
N VAL A 19 -3.43 -9.33 -0.24
CA VAL A 19 -3.68 -10.69 -0.78
C VAL A 19 -4.07 -11.64 0.34
N ARG A 20 -3.27 -11.75 1.41
CA ARG A 20 -3.52 -12.66 2.54
C ARG A 20 -4.88 -12.38 3.19
N SER A 21 -5.16 -11.12 3.48
CA SER A 21 -6.42 -10.73 4.09
C SER A 21 -7.61 -10.98 3.16
N THR A 22 -7.49 -10.67 1.86
CA THR A 22 -8.55 -10.91 0.89
C THR A 22 -8.88 -12.39 0.77
N VAL A 23 -7.87 -13.26 0.63
CA VAL A 23 -8.07 -14.71 0.56
C VAL A 23 -8.75 -15.25 1.82
N SER A 24 -8.32 -14.76 3.00
CA SER A 24 -8.93 -15.12 4.28
C SER A 24 -10.38 -14.65 4.40
N ILE A 25 -10.69 -13.41 4.00
CA ILE A 25 -12.06 -12.85 4.05
C ILE A 25 -12.99 -13.62 3.11
N LEU A 26 -12.53 -13.93 1.91
CA LEU A 26 -13.35 -14.61 0.91
C LEU A 26 -13.59 -16.07 1.23
N ASN A 27 -12.64 -16.72 1.90
CA ASN A 27 -12.65 -18.16 2.23
C ASN A 27 -13.02 -19.07 1.03
N GLU A 28 -12.53 -18.71 -0.14
CA GLU A 28 -12.81 -19.35 -1.43
C GLU A 28 -11.51 -19.60 -2.20
N LYS A 29 -11.52 -20.64 -3.07
CA LYS A 29 -10.39 -20.87 -3.97
C LYS A 29 -10.09 -19.62 -4.80
N SER A 30 -8.91 -19.04 -4.57
CA SER A 30 -8.47 -17.82 -5.21
C SER A 30 -7.26 -18.06 -6.11
N ARG A 31 -7.18 -17.30 -7.19
CA ARG A 31 -6.03 -17.25 -8.10
C ARG A 31 -5.47 -15.85 -8.13
N LEU A 32 -4.17 -15.73 -7.92
CA LEU A 32 -3.45 -14.46 -7.96
C LEU A 32 -2.70 -14.33 -9.28
N TYR A 33 -3.03 -13.32 -10.07
CA TYR A 33 -2.24 -12.90 -11.22
C TYR A 33 -1.23 -11.85 -10.76
N SER A 34 0.03 -12.25 -10.68
CA SER A 34 1.13 -11.44 -10.15
C SER A 34 2.10 -10.98 -11.23
N LEU A 35 2.49 -9.71 -11.17
CA LEU A 35 3.58 -9.16 -11.99
C LEU A 35 4.95 -9.66 -11.53
N ASN A 36 5.06 -10.06 -10.25
CA ASN A 36 6.31 -10.49 -9.63
C ASN A 36 6.12 -11.76 -8.78
N ALA A 37 5.70 -12.84 -9.45
CA ALA A 37 5.34 -14.09 -8.80
C ALA A 37 6.49 -14.72 -7.99
N ASP A 38 7.75 -14.49 -8.35
CA ASP A 38 8.89 -15.02 -7.59
C ASP A 38 8.98 -14.41 -6.20
N LYS A 39 8.61 -13.13 -6.07
CA LYS A 39 8.54 -12.47 -4.78
C LYS A 39 7.37 -12.98 -3.93
N ASP A 40 6.25 -13.29 -4.57
CA ASP A 40 5.11 -13.90 -3.87
C ASP A 40 5.43 -15.30 -3.35
N LEU A 41 6.16 -16.10 -4.14
CA LEU A 41 6.67 -17.40 -3.69
C LEU A 41 7.65 -17.28 -2.53
N LYS A 42 8.56 -16.29 -2.57
CA LYS A 42 9.51 -16.01 -1.47
C LYS A 42 8.79 -15.84 -0.13
N TYR A 43 7.65 -15.17 -0.13
CA TYR A 43 6.86 -14.92 1.09
C TYR A 43 5.73 -15.94 1.32
N GLY A 44 5.66 -17.02 0.53
CA GLY A 44 4.77 -18.16 0.77
C GLY A 44 3.30 -17.90 0.43
N LEU A 45 2.99 -17.03 -0.54
CA LEU A 45 1.59 -16.83 -0.98
C LEU A 45 1.02 -18.02 -1.74
N ASP A 46 1.86 -18.90 -2.30
CA ASP A 46 1.46 -20.16 -2.94
C ASP A 46 0.81 -21.16 -1.99
N THR A 47 1.02 -20.99 -0.68
CA THR A 47 0.37 -21.82 0.34
C THR A 47 -1.11 -21.48 0.54
N ILE A 48 -1.56 -20.30 0.06
CA ILE A 48 -2.92 -19.79 0.28
C ILE A 48 -3.70 -19.54 -1.01
N CYS A 49 -3.06 -19.40 -2.16
CA CYS A 49 -3.72 -19.19 -3.44
C CYS A 49 -2.90 -19.74 -4.63
N ASP A 50 -3.58 -19.99 -5.78
CA ASP A 50 -2.95 -20.39 -7.04
C ASP A 50 -2.28 -19.19 -7.71
N ILE A 51 -0.94 -19.12 -7.71
CA ILE A 51 -0.19 -17.99 -8.29
C ILE A 51 0.00 -18.22 -9.80
N LYS A 52 -0.36 -17.23 -10.60
CA LYS A 52 -0.09 -17.14 -12.03
C LYS A 52 0.78 -15.92 -12.34
N ARG A 53 1.84 -16.13 -13.11
CA ARG A 53 2.66 -15.03 -13.61
C ARG A 53 1.83 -14.19 -14.59
N ASP A 54 1.67 -12.91 -14.31
CA ASP A 54 1.09 -11.95 -15.23
C ASP A 54 2.21 -11.20 -15.97
N THR A 55 2.95 -11.95 -16.77
CA THR A 55 4.11 -11.42 -17.49
C THR A 55 3.67 -10.41 -18.52
N VAL A 56 4.24 -9.20 -18.46
CA VAL A 56 4.08 -8.20 -19.50
C VAL A 56 4.97 -8.55 -20.69
N THR A 57 4.38 -9.09 -21.74
CA THR A 57 5.12 -9.43 -22.97
C THR A 57 5.44 -8.17 -23.77
N VAL A 58 6.70 -7.79 -23.83
CA VAL A 58 7.15 -6.71 -24.72
C VAL A 58 7.35 -7.28 -26.12
N TYR A 59 6.77 -6.66 -27.13
CA TYR A 59 7.00 -7.01 -28.53
C TYR A 59 7.81 -5.93 -29.23
N PRO A 60 8.73 -6.31 -30.16
CA PRO A 60 9.61 -5.36 -30.83
C PRO A 60 8.84 -4.27 -31.57
N LYS A 61 9.34 -3.03 -31.52
CA LYS A 61 8.87 -1.95 -32.40
C LYS A 61 8.96 -2.41 -33.86
N LYS A 62 7.98 -1.99 -34.69
CA LYS A 62 7.86 -2.36 -36.12
C LYS A 62 7.52 -3.86 -36.39
N SER A 63 7.24 -4.68 -35.35
CA SER A 63 6.69 -6.01 -35.58
C SER A 63 5.23 -5.92 -36.07
N LEU A 64 4.71 -7.02 -36.67
CA LEU A 64 3.31 -7.08 -37.10
C LEU A 64 2.35 -6.77 -35.96
N LYS A 65 2.61 -7.30 -34.75
CA LYS A 65 1.83 -7.01 -33.54
C LYS A 65 1.87 -5.52 -33.17
N TRP A 66 3.03 -4.89 -33.31
CA TRP A 66 3.18 -3.46 -33.06
C TRP A 66 2.35 -2.63 -34.05
N PHE A 67 2.41 -2.93 -35.36
CA PHE A 67 1.64 -2.21 -36.39
C PHE A 67 0.13 -2.37 -36.18
N ILE A 68 -0.35 -3.59 -35.93
CA ILE A 68 -1.77 -3.86 -35.68
C ILE A 68 -2.27 -3.10 -34.44
N SER A 69 -1.48 -3.12 -33.33
CA SER A 69 -1.82 -2.41 -32.12
C SER A 69 -1.83 -0.89 -32.31
N ALA A 70 -0.81 -0.35 -33.02
CA ALA A 70 -0.69 1.07 -33.30
C ALA A 70 -1.84 1.56 -34.20
N ALA A 71 -2.21 0.78 -35.24
CA ALA A 71 -3.34 1.10 -36.11
C ALA A 71 -4.67 1.12 -35.33
N GLN A 72 -4.90 0.10 -34.49
CA GLN A 72 -6.10 0.04 -33.63
C GLN A 72 -6.14 1.23 -32.64
N THR A 73 -5.02 1.55 -32.00
CA THR A 73 -4.96 2.71 -31.09
C THR A 73 -5.25 4.01 -31.82
N LYS A 74 -4.71 4.20 -33.06
CA LYS A 74 -4.94 5.39 -33.86
C LYS A 74 -6.43 5.55 -34.26
N ILE A 75 -7.12 4.43 -34.53
CA ILE A 75 -8.55 4.44 -34.97
C ILE A 75 -9.47 4.61 -33.75
N SER A 76 -9.21 3.90 -32.66
CA SER A 76 -10.13 3.84 -31.51
C SER A 76 -9.80 4.80 -30.37
N GLY A 77 -8.62 5.39 -30.37
CA GLY A 77 -8.08 6.14 -29.22
C GLY A 77 -7.74 5.27 -28.01
N LYS A 78 -7.86 3.93 -28.10
CA LYS A 78 -7.72 2.99 -26.96
C LYS A 78 -6.59 2.00 -27.20
N ILE A 79 -5.90 1.63 -26.12
CA ILE A 79 -4.76 0.68 -26.13
C ILE A 79 -5.18 -0.77 -25.85
N ASP A 80 -6.46 -1.11 -25.93
CA ASP A 80 -7.03 -2.42 -25.54
C ASP A 80 -6.34 -3.60 -26.21
N LEU A 81 -6.05 -3.51 -27.50
CA LEU A 81 -5.39 -4.59 -28.24
C LEU A 81 -3.92 -4.73 -27.84
N ALA A 82 -3.23 -3.61 -27.64
CA ALA A 82 -1.86 -3.61 -27.16
C ALA A 82 -1.78 -4.34 -25.80
N VAL A 83 -2.63 -3.95 -24.86
CA VAL A 83 -2.71 -4.56 -23.52
C VAL A 83 -3.12 -6.03 -23.60
N LYS A 84 -4.08 -6.40 -24.46
CA LYS A 84 -4.48 -7.80 -24.67
C LYS A 84 -3.31 -8.68 -25.12
N ILE A 85 -2.43 -8.16 -25.96
CA ILE A 85 -1.25 -8.88 -26.43
C ILE A 85 -0.18 -8.93 -25.34
N GLN A 86 0.03 -7.84 -24.61
CA GLN A 86 1.03 -7.73 -23.56
C GLN A 86 0.68 -8.55 -22.32
N ARG A 87 -0.60 -8.56 -21.90
CA ARG A 87 -1.10 -9.24 -20.70
C ARG A 87 -1.79 -10.56 -21.04
N LYS A 88 -1.19 -11.32 -21.94
CA LYS A 88 -1.78 -12.54 -22.51
C LYS A 88 -2.11 -13.57 -21.43
N GLU A 89 -1.26 -13.75 -20.43
CA GLU A 89 -1.46 -14.78 -19.39
C GLU A 89 -2.70 -14.48 -18.52
N LEU A 90 -2.90 -13.21 -18.14
CA LEU A 90 -4.11 -12.77 -17.44
C LEU A 90 -5.35 -12.92 -18.33
N LEU A 91 -5.26 -12.48 -19.60
CA LEU A 91 -6.45 -12.28 -20.44
C LEU A 91 -6.84 -13.52 -21.28
N LYS A 92 -5.97 -14.54 -21.39
CA LYS A 92 -6.20 -15.71 -22.23
C LYS A 92 -7.31 -16.61 -21.72
N ASN A 93 -7.32 -16.90 -20.43
CA ASN A 93 -8.11 -17.96 -19.81
C ASN A 93 -9.32 -17.45 -19.02
N ILE A 94 -9.79 -16.23 -19.32
CA ILE A 94 -10.96 -15.66 -18.65
C ILE A 94 -12.22 -16.43 -19.09
N ILE A 95 -12.95 -16.96 -18.11
CA ILE A 95 -14.24 -17.62 -18.29
C ILE A 95 -15.36 -16.65 -17.95
N SER A 96 -16.43 -16.67 -18.74
CA SER A 96 -17.63 -15.85 -18.47
C SER A 96 -18.17 -16.11 -17.06
N LYS A 97 -18.62 -15.04 -16.38
CA LYS A 97 -19.15 -15.03 -15.01
C LYS A 97 -18.13 -15.25 -13.91
N GLU A 98 -16.85 -15.49 -14.18
CA GLU A 98 -15.83 -15.43 -13.15
C GLU A 98 -15.75 -14.03 -12.53
N ILE A 99 -15.31 -13.97 -11.27
CA ILE A 99 -15.13 -12.71 -10.54
C ILE A 99 -13.65 -12.34 -10.56
N PHE A 100 -13.38 -11.09 -10.94
CA PHE A 100 -12.05 -10.50 -10.95
C PHE A 100 -12.00 -9.34 -9.95
N LEU A 101 -11.15 -9.45 -8.93
CA LEU A 101 -10.90 -8.41 -7.94
C LEU A 101 -9.63 -7.65 -8.30
N SER A 102 -9.78 -6.35 -8.60
CA SER A 102 -8.66 -5.42 -8.70
C SER A 102 -8.21 -5.05 -7.30
N ILE A 103 -7.07 -5.63 -6.85
CA ILE A 103 -6.62 -5.58 -5.45
C ILE A 103 -5.51 -4.56 -5.20
N GLY A 104 -5.13 -3.75 -6.17
CA GLY A 104 -4.02 -2.80 -6.06
C GLY A 104 -4.22 -1.64 -5.07
N GLY A 105 -5.35 -1.61 -4.35
CA GLY A 105 -5.65 -0.68 -3.25
C GLY A 105 -5.57 0.82 -3.59
N ASP A 106 -4.56 1.27 -4.29
CA ASP A 106 -4.33 2.67 -4.67
C ASP A 106 -4.11 2.90 -6.17
N ASN A 107 -4.54 1.97 -7.00
CA ASN A 107 -4.41 2.03 -8.47
C ASN A 107 -4.96 3.32 -9.08
N TYR A 108 -5.97 3.94 -8.46
CA TYR A 108 -6.56 5.21 -8.88
C TYR A 108 -6.14 6.40 -8.00
N CYS A 109 -5.02 6.29 -7.30
CA CYS A 109 -4.40 7.42 -6.58
C CYS A 109 -3.36 8.15 -7.41
N TYR A 110 -2.96 7.59 -8.57
CA TYR A 110 -1.88 8.10 -9.42
C TYR A 110 -2.36 8.24 -10.87
N PRO A 111 -1.73 9.12 -11.70
CA PRO A 111 -2.00 9.20 -13.14
C PRO A 111 -1.53 7.94 -13.86
N GLY A 112 -1.93 7.78 -15.13
CA GLY A 112 -1.51 6.65 -15.98
C GLY A 112 -2.42 5.42 -15.87
N THR A 113 -3.70 5.61 -15.58
CA THR A 113 -4.71 4.55 -15.42
C THR A 113 -5.22 3.93 -16.72
N ASP A 114 -4.74 4.37 -17.89
CA ASP A 114 -5.14 3.91 -19.22
C ASP A 114 -4.89 2.40 -19.43
N VAL A 115 -3.76 1.88 -18.90
CA VAL A 115 -3.44 0.45 -18.92
C VAL A 115 -4.44 -0.33 -18.04
N LEU A 116 -4.76 0.19 -16.86
CA LEU A 116 -5.73 -0.42 -15.94
C LEU A 116 -7.11 -0.51 -16.62
N ALA A 117 -7.58 0.60 -17.19
CA ALA A 117 -8.84 0.67 -17.90
C ALA A 117 -8.88 -0.29 -19.11
N ALA A 118 -7.76 -0.45 -19.83
CA ALA A 118 -7.67 -1.40 -20.93
C ALA A 118 -7.73 -2.86 -20.46
N VAL A 119 -7.09 -3.20 -19.32
CA VAL A 119 -7.21 -4.53 -18.69
C VAL A 119 -8.67 -4.78 -18.31
N ASN A 120 -9.32 -3.86 -17.61
CA ASN A 120 -10.68 -3.96 -17.14
C ASN A 120 -11.67 -4.17 -18.32
N ARG A 121 -11.55 -3.36 -19.37
CA ARG A 121 -12.38 -3.53 -20.58
C ARG A 121 -12.18 -4.88 -21.26
N ASN A 122 -10.95 -5.40 -21.29
CA ASN A 122 -10.69 -6.74 -21.86
C ASN A 122 -11.30 -7.86 -20.99
N ILE A 123 -11.31 -7.72 -19.67
CA ILE A 123 -11.97 -8.67 -18.75
C ILE A 123 -13.50 -8.62 -18.96
N LYS A 124 -14.08 -7.43 -18.96
CA LYS A 124 -15.54 -7.24 -19.15
C LYS A 124 -16.02 -7.78 -20.49
N LYS A 125 -15.27 -7.58 -21.59
CA LYS A 125 -15.59 -8.13 -22.92
C LYS A 125 -15.70 -9.65 -22.94
N LYS A 126 -15.12 -10.36 -21.96
CA LYS A 126 -15.24 -11.80 -21.78
C LYS A 126 -16.45 -12.22 -20.94
N GLY A 127 -17.24 -11.28 -20.43
CA GLY A 127 -18.42 -11.53 -19.61
C GLY A 127 -18.10 -11.83 -18.14
N ALA A 128 -16.91 -11.51 -17.68
CA ALA A 128 -16.54 -11.62 -16.26
C ALA A 128 -17.07 -10.44 -15.43
N LYS A 129 -17.18 -10.63 -14.12
CA LYS A 129 -17.54 -9.60 -13.14
C LYS A 129 -16.29 -8.89 -12.65
N LEU A 130 -16.36 -7.56 -12.53
CA LEU A 130 -15.26 -6.73 -12.03
C LEU A 130 -15.62 -6.14 -10.67
N VAL A 131 -14.71 -6.28 -9.73
CA VAL A 131 -14.79 -5.64 -8.41
C VAL A 131 -13.52 -4.82 -8.18
N LEU A 132 -13.66 -3.56 -7.83
CA LEU A 132 -12.55 -2.75 -7.34
C LEU A 132 -12.50 -2.92 -5.81
N TRP A 133 -11.47 -3.60 -5.31
CA TRP A 133 -11.45 -4.15 -3.97
C TRP A 133 -10.56 -3.37 -3.02
N GLY A 134 -11.14 -2.86 -1.91
CA GLY A 134 -10.41 -2.16 -0.85
C GLY A 134 -9.65 -0.93 -1.36
N CYS A 135 -10.26 -0.13 -2.22
CA CYS A 135 -9.56 0.93 -2.94
C CYS A 135 -9.59 2.29 -2.24
N SER A 136 -8.57 3.10 -2.52
CA SER A 136 -8.60 4.56 -2.41
C SER A 136 -8.47 5.19 -3.79
N VAL A 137 -9.05 6.37 -3.97
CA VAL A 137 -8.91 7.18 -5.19
C VAL A 137 -8.48 8.60 -4.83
N GLU A 138 -7.68 9.22 -5.69
CA GLU A 138 -7.40 10.65 -5.58
C GLU A 138 -8.55 11.43 -6.24
N PRO A 139 -9.37 12.20 -5.49
CA PRO A 139 -10.55 12.86 -6.05
C PRO A 139 -10.25 13.78 -7.23
N LYS A 140 -9.04 14.37 -7.29
CA LYS A 140 -8.61 15.21 -8.40
C LYS A 140 -8.56 14.47 -9.74
N LEU A 141 -8.24 13.16 -9.72
CA LEU A 141 -8.18 12.33 -10.93
C LEU A 141 -9.57 12.05 -11.51
N LEU A 142 -10.64 12.17 -10.71
CA LEU A 142 -12.03 11.98 -11.18
C LEU A 142 -12.53 13.11 -12.08
N LYS A 143 -11.72 14.13 -12.34
CA LYS A 143 -11.95 15.12 -13.41
C LYS A 143 -11.66 14.54 -14.81
N ASN A 144 -10.90 13.44 -14.88
CA ASN A 144 -10.62 12.75 -16.14
C ASN A 144 -11.82 11.86 -16.54
N PRO A 145 -12.48 12.13 -17.69
CA PRO A 145 -13.65 11.37 -18.12
C PRO A 145 -13.35 9.91 -18.44
N GLU A 146 -12.11 9.56 -18.81
CA GLU A 146 -11.73 8.17 -19.07
C GLU A 146 -11.64 7.35 -17.78
N ILE A 147 -11.13 7.94 -16.70
CA ILE A 147 -11.10 7.32 -15.35
C ILE A 147 -12.54 7.10 -14.88
N VAL A 148 -13.40 8.12 -15.03
CA VAL A 148 -14.82 8.01 -14.65
C VAL A 148 -15.52 6.94 -15.45
N ALA A 149 -15.26 6.84 -16.75
CA ALA A 149 -15.85 5.82 -17.62
C ALA A 149 -15.40 4.41 -17.19
N ASP A 150 -14.14 4.21 -16.83
CA ASP A 150 -13.63 2.93 -16.35
C ASP A 150 -14.24 2.54 -14.99
N LEU A 151 -14.31 3.48 -14.03
CA LEU A 151 -14.90 3.24 -12.72
C LEU A 151 -16.39 2.88 -12.77
N LYS A 152 -17.13 3.36 -13.78
CA LYS A 152 -18.54 2.97 -14.03
C LYS A 152 -18.69 1.52 -14.47
N GLU A 153 -17.67 0.92 -15.06
CA GLU A 153 -17.72 -0.48 -15.55
C GLU A 153 -17.62 -1.53 -14.43
N PHE A 154 -17.19 -1.14 -13.21
CA PHE A 154 -17.13 -2.07 -12.10
C PHE A 154 -18.52 -2.47 -11.62
N ASP A 155 -18.73 -3.77 -11.42
CA ASP A 155 -19.98 -4.32 -10.87
C ASP A 155 -20.13 -3.99 -9.38
N LEU A 156 -19.01 -3.81 -8.66
CA LEU A 156 -18.94 -3.40 -7.27
C LEU A 156 -17.63 -2.64 -7.02
N ILE A 157 -17.70 -1.60 -6.19
CA ILE A 157 -16.52 -0.91 -5.67
C ILE A 157 -16.58 -0.95 -4.14
N THR A 158 -15.52 -1.44 -3.50
CA THR A 158 -15.35 -1.35 -2.06
C THR A 158 -14.30 -0.29 -1.74
N ALA A 159 -14.73 0.86 -1.23
CA ALA A 159 -13.86 1.98 -0.86
C ALA A 159 -13.46 1.86 0.62
N ARG A 160 -12.14 1.89 0.89
CA ARG A 160 -11.59 1.60 2.22
C ARG A 160 -11.53 2.80 3.18
N GLU A 161 -11.93 3.99 2.74
CA GLU A 161 -12.02 5.19 3.57
C GLU A 161 -13.06 6.17 3.00
N SER A 162 -13.52 7.07 3.86
CA SER A 162 -14.67 7.94 3.58
C SER A 162 -14.45 8.95 2.46
N ILE A 163 -13.23 9.47 2.25
CA ILE A 163 -12.96 10.44 1.18
C ILE A 163 -13.15 9.78 -0.19
N SER A 164 -12.59 8.60 -0.38
CA SER A 164 -12.77 7.80 -1.61
C SER A 164 -14.21 7.33 -1.78
N TYR A 165 -14.85 6.87 -0.71
CA TYR A 165 -16.25 6.44 -0.76
C TYR A 165 -17.16 7.56 -1.25
N ASN A 166 -17.06 8.77 -0.67
CA ASN A 166 -17.89 9.90 -1.05
C ASN A 166 -17.70 10.31 -2.51
N ALA A 167 -16.44 10.27 -2.98
CA ALA A 167 -16.13 10.58 -4.37
C ALA A 167 -16.65 9.51 -5.34
N LEU A 168 -16.43 8.23 -5.05
CA LEU A 168 -16.80 7.10 -5.90
C LEU A 168 -18.32 6.85 -5.96
N LYS A 169 -19.04 7.08 -4.85
CA LYS A 169 -20.48 6.89 -4.77
C LYS A 169 -21.26 7.77 -5.76
N THR A 170 -20.70 8.91 -6.15
CA THR A 170 -21.28 9.79 -7.16
C THR A 170 -21.08 9.26 -8.59
N ILE A 171 -20.13 8.34 -8.81
CA ILE A 171 -19.75 7.78 -10.11
C ILE A 171 -20.40 6.40 -10.32
N ASN A 172 -20.32 5.54 -9.30
CA ASN A 172 -20.84 4.18 -9.36
C ASN A 172 -21.71 3.92 -8.13
N ILE A 173 -23.02 3.72 -8.35
CA ILE A 173 -24.01 3.50 -7.28
C ILE A 173 -23.73 2.23 -6.46
N ASN A 174 -23.04 1.25 -7.04
CA ASN A 174 -22.63 0.00 -6.37
C ASN A 174 -21.34 0.19 -5.56
N THR A 175 -21.09 1.40 -5.04
CA THR A 175 -19.96 1.66 -4.15
C THR A 175 -20.39 1.46 -2.70
N VAL A 176 -19.62 0.70 -1.94
CA VAL A 176 -19.80 0.48 -0.49
C VAL A 176 -18.56 0.91 0.27
N LYS A 177 -18.75 1.46 1.47
CA LYS A 177 -17.63 1.78 2.39
C LYS A 177 -17.30 0.54 3.21
N VAL A 178 -16.01 0.23 3.30
CA VAL A 178 -15.45 -0.89 4.07
C VAL A 178 -14.19 -0.41 4.81
N ALA A 179 -13.62 -1.24 5.67
CA ALA A 179 -12.24 -1.04 6.12
C ALA A 179 -11.26 -1.64 5.08
N ASP A 180 -9.99 -1.21 5.11
CA ASP A 180 -8.95 -1.87 4.32
C ASP A 180 -8.86 -3.36 4.72
N PRO A 181 -8.79 -4.30 3.76
CA PRO A 181 -8.68 -5.72 4.08
C PRO A 181 -7.55 -6.05 5.05
N ALA A 182 -6.43 -5.33 5.00
CA ALA A 182 -5.26 -5.55 5.85
C ALA A 182 -5.51 -5.30 7.35
N PHE A 183 -6.62 -4.66 7.74
CA PHE A 183 -7.03 -4.60 9.15
C PHE A 183 -7.28 -5.99 9.74
N THR A 184 -7.72 -6.96 8.92
CA THR A 184 -7.98 -8.34 9.36
C THR A 184 -6.74 -9.24 9.36
N LEU A 185 -5.58 -8.74 8.88
CA LEU A 185 -4.35 -9.53 8.81
C LEU A 185 -3.96 -10.03 10.22
N PRO A 186 -3.75 -11.33 10.44
CA PRO A 186 -3.23 -11.83 11.71
C PRO A 186 -1.78 -11.42 11.90
N LYS A 187 -1.36 -11.20 13.13
CA LYS A 187 0.05 -11.01 13.49
C LYS A 187 0.73 -12.36 13.76
N LYS A 188 1.98 -12.51 13.32
CA LYS A 188 2.85 -13.64 13.68
C LYS A 188 3.96 -13.13 14.59
N LEU A 189 4.01 -13.66 15.81
CA LEU A 189 5.03 -13.27 16.76
C LEU A 189 6.31 -14.08 16.53
N LEU A 190 7.42 -13.38 16.36
CA LEU A 190 8.77 -13.94 16.33
C LEU A 190 9.47 -13.69 17.67
N SER A 191 10.58 -14.36 17.92
CA SER A 191 11.48 -14.00 19.01
C SER A 191 11.96 -12.56 18.83
N LEU A 192 11.99 -11.81 19.91
CA LEU A 192 12.46 -10.43 19.90
C LEU A 192 13.99 -10.38 19.95
N PRO A 193 14.63 -9.35 19.40
CA PRO A 193 16.04 -9.06 19.67
C PRO A 193 16.29 -8.90 21.17
N ASP A 194 17.49 -9.26 21.64
CA ASP A 194 17.82 -9.26 23.08
C ASP A 194 17.69 -7.89 23.75
N ASN A 195 17.93 -6.82 22.99
CA ASN A 195 17.80 -5.42 23.46
C ASN A 195 16.39 -4.81 23.24
N TRP A 196 15.38 -5.61 22.92
CA TRP A 196 13.99 -5.14 22.79
C TRP A 196 13.40 -4.77 24.14
N LEU A 197 13.00 -3.51 24.31
CA LEU A 197 12.35 -3.03 25.53
C LEU A 197 10.85 -3.36 25.49
N GLU A 198 10.44 -4.39 26.20
CA GLU A 198 9.05 -4.85 26.17
C GLU A 198 8.09 -3.72 26.55
N ARG A 199 7.05 -3.48 25.71
CA ARG A 199 6.05 -2.43 25.87
C ARG A 199 6.62 -0.99 25.94
N ASN A 200 7.87 -0.80 25.54
CA ASN A 200 8.49 0.52 25.56
C ASN A 200 9.35 0.79 24.31
N MET A 201 8.90 0.29 23.14
CA MET A 201 9.52 0.58 21.86
C MET A 201 8.70 1.58 21.07
N VAL A 202 9.37 2.49 20.37
CA VAL A 202 8.77 3.30 19.29
C VAL A 202 9.16 2.68 17.97
N GLY A 203 8.17 2.15 17.24
CA GLY A 203 8.39 1.67 15.88
C GLY A 203 8.44 2.84 14.90
N ILE A 204 9.44 2.89 14.03
CA ILE A 204 9.58 3.91 13.00
C ILE A 204 9.68 3.26 11.64
N ASN A 205 8.83 3.70 10.69
CA ASN A 205 8.91 3.36 9.28
C ASN A 205 9.15 4.61 8.46
N ALA A 206 10.27 4.65 7.74
CA ALA A 206 10.61 5.69 6.76
C ALA A 206 10.81 5.03 5.39
N SER A 207 10.71 5.80 4.30
CA SER A 207 10.81 5.26 2.95
C SER A 207 11.43 6.26 1.98
N PRO A 208 12.08 5.81 0.89
CA PRO A 208 12.51 6.72 -0.18
C PRO A 208 11.36 7.57 -0.72
N LEU A 209 10.17 6.96 -0.82
CA LEU A 209 8.98 7.64 -1.34
C LEU A 209 8.52 8.81 -0.47
N ILE A 210 8.59 8.69 0.87
CA ILE A 210 8.20 9.81 1.75
C ILE A 210 9.21 10.96 1.66
N LEU A 211 10.50 10.65 1.52
CA LEU A 211 11.52 11.67 1.32
C LEU A 211 11.28 12.45 0.03
N GLN A 212 10.97 11.74 -1.08
CA GLN A 212 10.72 12.33 -2.40
C GLN A 212 9.42 13.15 -2.47
N ASN A 213 8.43 12.86 -1.64
CA ASN A 213 7.16 13.59 -1.60
C ASN A 213 7.16 14.81 -0.69
N GLY A 214 8.22 15.04 0.10
CA GLY A 214 8.45 16.29 0.83
C GLY A 214 8.84 17.43 -0.11
N LYS A 215 8.78 18.65 0.39
CA LYS A 215 9.31 19.83 -0.34
C LYS A 215 10.82 19.75 -0.54
N ASP A 216 11.50 19.22 0.46
CA ASP A 216 12.92 18.96 0.47
C ASP A 216 13.19 17.63 1.17
N SER A 217 13.86 16.71 0.48
CA SER A 217 14.17 15.37 1.01
C SER A 217 15.06 15.40 2.24
N ASN A 218 15.97 16.37 2.32
CA ASN A 218 16.86 16.52 3.46
C ASN A 218 16.09 16.95 4.72
N THR A 219 15.15 17.89 4.60
CA THR A 219 14.27 18.30 5.71
C THR A 219 13.48 17.13 6.27
N VAL A 220 12.94 16.27 5.39
CA VAL A 220 12.21 15.07 5.82
C VAL A 220 13.14 14.07 6.50
N TYR A 221 14.34 13.83 5.96
CA TYR A 221 15.35 12.97 6.59
C TYR A 221 15.75 13.49 7.98
N MET A 222 16.05 14.77 8.08
CA MET A 222 16.39 15.42 9.34
C MET A 222 15.24 15.37 10.36
N ALA A 223 13.99 15.37 9.92
CA ALA A 223 12.84 15.21 10.82
C ALA A 223 12.82 13.82 11.48
N TYR A 224 13.10 12.75 10.74
CA TYR A 224 13.26 11.41 11.33
C TYR A 224 14.46 11.33 12.26
N ARG A 225 15.58 11.91 11.85
CA ARG A 225 16.79 11.97 12.68
C ARG A 225 16.54 12.67 14.02
N MET A 226 15.91 13.85 13.98
CA MET A 226 15.56 14.60 15.19
C MET A 226 14.55 13.85 16.07
N LEU A 227 13.58 13.15 15.46
CA LEU A 227 12.65 12.31 16.21
C LEU A 227 13.37 11.16 16.94
N ILE A 228 14.29 10.48 16.28
CA ILE A 228 15.09 9.41 16.92
C ILE A 228 15.92 9.98 18.08
N GLN A 229 16.60 11.10 17.85
CA GLN A 229 17.39 11.78 18.92
C GLN A 229 16.49 12.14 20.11
N GLU A 230 15.31 12.73 19.86
CA GLU A 230 14.34 13.08 20.89
C GLU A 230 13.92 11.88 21.73
N ILE A 231 13.61 10.75 21.07
CA ILE A 231 13.20 9.54 21.78
C ILE A 231 14.33 9.02 22.65
N LEU A 232 15.55 8.97 22.12
CA LEU A 232 16.71 8.44 22.84
C LEU A 232 17.18 9.35 23.99
N ASP A 233 17.07 10.67 23.87
CA ASP A 233 17.55 11.62 24.86
C ASP A 233 16.53 11.95 25.95
N HIS A 234 15.24 11.95 25.59
CA HIS A 234 14.20 12.51 26.48
C HIS A 234 13.15 11.48 26.91
N THR A 235 13.29 10.21 26.52
CA THR A 235 12.41 9.11 26.97
C THR A 235 13.22 7.86 27.34
N ASP A 236 12.56 6.93 28.06
CA ASP A 236 13.11 5.61 28.32
C ASP A 236 12.80 4.60 27.19
N CYS A 237 12.18 5.06 26.10
CA CYS A 237 11.83 4.18 25.00
C CYS A 237 13.03 3.77 24.16
N GLY A 238 12.97 2.56 23.60
CA GLY A 238 13.83 2.15 22.50
C GLY A 238 13.20 2.50 21.16
N VAL A 239 13.99 2.41 20.09
CA VAL A 239 13.59 2.68 18.70
C VAL A 239 13.75 1.40 17.88
N ALA A 240 12.68 0.96 17.22
CA ALA A 240 12.71 -0.12 16.24
C ALA A 240 12.45 0.44 14.84
N LEU A 241 13.45 0.42 13.98
CA LEU A 241 13.35 0.81 12.58
C LEU A 241 12.79 -0.36 11.78
N ILE A 242 11.56 -0.24 11.27
CA ILE A 242 10.80 -1.36 10.70
C ILE A 242 10.49 -1.10 9.22
N PRO A 243 11.07 -1.87 8.27
CA PRO A 243 10.76 -1.76 6.84
C PRO A 243 9.37 -2.31 6.53
N HIS A 244 8.77 -1.85 5.43
CA HIS A 244 7.50 -2.39 4.95
C HIS A 244 7.45 -2.54 3.41
N VAL A 245 8.42 -1.97 2.70
CA VAL A 245 8.62 -2.15 1.26
C VAL A 245 10.11 -2.35 1.02
N VAL A 246 10.44 -3.42 0.28
CA VAL A 246 11.83 -3.79 -0.05
C VAL A 246 12.01 -3.98 -1.56
N CYS A 247 11.25 -3.22 -2.36
CA CYS A 247 11.33 -3.23 -3.82
C CYS A 247 12.58 -2.49 -4.31
N ASP A 248 13.18 -2.97 -5.39
CA ASP A 248 14.28 -2.28 -6.05
C ASP A 248 13.90 -0.83 -6.39
N GLY A 249 14.75 0.13 -6.01
CA GLY A 249 14.54 1.57 -6.20
C GLY A 249 13.48 2.21 -5.30
N ASN A 250 12.86 1.43 -4.39
CA ASN A 250 11.91 1.93 -3.39
C ASN A 250 11.98 1.07 -2.12
N ASN A 251 13.19 0.91 -1.58
CA ASN A 251 13.50 0.03 -0.47
C ASN A 251 13.62 0.82 0.84
N ASP A 252 12.73 0.55 1.78
CA ASP A 252 12.72 1.21 3.09
C ASP A 252 14.02 0.98 3.86
N LEU A 253 14.65 -0.20 3.70
CA LEU A 253 15.92 -0.52 4.36
C LEU A 253 17.05 0.45 3.98
N GLU A 254 17.02 1.06 2.79
CA GLU A 254 18.05 2.03 2.39
C GLU A 254 18.03 3.29 3.27
N VAL A 255 16.85 3.81 3.58
CA VAL A 255 16.68 4.98 4.46
C VAL A 255 16.87 4.59 5.93
N LEU A 256 16.30 3.45 6.33
CA LEU A 256 16.35 3.00 7.72
C LEU A 256 17.77 2.61 8.15
N ALA A 257 18.57 2.02 7.26
CA ALA A 257 19.98 1.70 7.55
C ALA A 257 20.82 2.98 7.71
N GLN A 258 20.58 4.02 6.90
CA GLN A 258 21.27 5.31 7.07
C GLN A 258 20.94 5.93 8.43
N LEU A 259 19.67 5.94 8.82
CA LEU A 259 19.26 6.42 10.14
C LEU A 259 19.85 5.56 11.27
N TYR A 260 19.86 4.22 11.12
CA TYR A 260 20.44 3.32 12.07
C TYR A 260 21.94 3.59 12.27
N ASP A 261 22.70 3.77 11.20
CA ASP A 261 24.15 3.99 11.25
C ASP A 261 24.57 5.25 12.04
N GLU A 262 23.71 6.27 12.09
CA GLU A 262 23.96 7.49 12.90
C GLU A 262 23.80 7.25 14.40
N PHE A 263 23.06 6.23 14.81
CA PHE A 263 22.70 5.98 16.22
C PHE A 263 23.11 4.61 16.73
N LYS A 264 23.79 3.78 15.94
CA LYS A 264 24.09 2.37 16.23
C LYS A 264 24.90 2.11 17.49
N ASP A 265 25.58 3.14 18.02
CA ASP A 265 26.32 3.06 19.28
C ASP A 265 25.40 3.14 20.53
N ASN A 266 24.09 3.37 20.32
CA ASN A 266 23.09 3.37 21.38
C ASN A 266 22.36 2.01 21.41
N ASP A 267 22.44 1.30 22.52
CA ASP A 267 21.84 -0.03 22.69
C ASP A 267 20.31 -0.07 22.60
N ARG A 268 19.65 1.10 22.63
CA ARG A 268 18.18 1.22 22.55
C ARG A 268 17.64 1.40 21.14
N ILE A 269 18.47 1.39 20.09
CA ILE A 269 18.02 1.42 18.72
C ILE A 269 18.32 0.11 17.99
N MET A 270 17.42 -0.32 17.13
CA MET A 270 17.61 -1.51 16.30
C MET A 270 17.01 -1.36 14.92
N LEU A 271 17.60 -2.03 13.94
CA LEU A 271 17.08 -2.18 12.59
C LEU A 271 16.50 -3.59 12.45
N ILE A 272 15.18 -3.64 12.18
CA ILE A 272 14.48 -4.90 11.86
C ILE A 272 14.73 -5.23 10.39
N GLY A 273 15.12 -6.47 10.11
CA GLY A 273 15.33 -6.96 8.77
C GLY A 273 14.02 -7.16 7.99
N ASP A 274 14.18 -7.67 6.78
CA ASP A 274 13.05 -8.03 5.91
C ASP A 274 12.33 -9.28 6.44
N HIS A 275 11.01 -9.18 6.58
CA HIS A 275 10.10 -10.23 7.01
C HIS A 275 8.78 -10.15 6.24
N ASN A 276 7.96 -11.21 6.25
CA ASN A 276 6.63 -11.14 5.67
C ASN A 276 5.69 -10.20 6.45
N CYS A 277 4.58 -9.80 5.84
CA CYS A 277 3.67 -8.80 6.41
C CYS A 277 3.09 -9.19 7.79
N MET A 278 2.89 -10.47 8.08
CA MET A 278 2.38 -10.94 9.38
C MET A 278 3.44 -10.84 10.48
N GLU A 279 4.68 -11.13 10.14
CA GLU A 279 5.84 -11.03 11.04
C GLU A 279 6.18 -9.57 11.34
N LEU A 280 6.18 -8.70 10.30
CA LEU A 280 6.32 -7.24 10.48
C LEU A 280 5.20 -6.69 11.36
N LYS A 281 3.95 -7.11 11.15
CA LYS A 281 2.85 -6.77 12.05
C LYS A 281 3.09 -7.27 13.48
N GLY A 282 3.76 -8.42 13.64
CA GLY A 282 4.14 -8.98 14.95
C GLY A 282 5.13 -8.08 15.71
N TYR A 283 6.09 -7.44 15.04
CA TYR A 283 6.99 -6.43 15.63
C TYR A 283 6.22 -5.14 15.95
N ILE A 284 5.48 -4.60 14.99
CA ILE A 284 4.70 -3.36 15.16
C ILE A 284 3.72 -3.47 16.32
N ALA A 285 3.03 -4.60 16.46
CA ALA A 285 2.06 -4.83 17.54
C ALA A 285 2.66 -4.88 18.96
N ARG A 286 3.99 -4.94 19.08
CA ARG A 286 4.71 -4.92 20.35
C ARG A 286 5.38 -3.56 20.64
N CYS A 287 5.21 -2.59 19.75
CA CYS A 287 5.61 -1.21 20.00
C CYS A 287 4.59 -0.52 20.93
N ARG A 288 5.06 0.44 21.72
CA ARG A 288 4.21 1.35 22.49
C ARG A 288 3.62 2.45 21.61
N PHE A 289 4.44 2.97 20.70
CA PHE A 289 4.05 3.97 19.71
C PHE A 289 4.55 3.56 18.32
N PHE A 290 3.92 4.09 17.28
CA PHE A 290 4.37 3.88 15.92
C PHE A 290 4.36 5.19 15.11
N VAL A 291 5.43 5.46 14.37
CA VAL A 291 5.52 6.57 13.42
C VAL A 291 5.77 6.00 12.03
N GLY A 292 4.79 6.11 11.13
CA GLY A 292 4.82 5.38 9.87
C GLY A 292 4.59 6.24 8.63
N ALA A 293 5.32 5.92 7.55
CA ALA A 293 5.15 6.52 6.22
C ALA A 293 4.34 5.61 5.27
N ARG A 294 4.44 4.28 5.44
CA ARG A 294 3.72 3.31 4.60
C ARG A 294 2.33 3.03 5.16
N THR A 295 1.30 3.19 4.32
CA THR A 295 -0.10 3.01 4.72
C THR A 295 -0.35 1.65 5.41
N HIS A 296 0.21 0.55 4.89
CA HIS A 296 -0.04 -0.75 5.48
C HIS A 296 0.79 -1.04 6.74
N ALA A 297 1.92 -0.34 6.95
CA ALA A 297 2.61 -0.34 8.24
C ALA A 297 1.76 0.37 9.31
N THR A 298 1.15 1.51 8.95
CA THR A 298 0.24 2.23 9.87
C THR A 298 -1.06 1.45 10.12
N ILE A 299 -1.61 0.75 9.12
CA ILE A 299 -2.75 -0.16 9.31
C ILE A 299 -2.38 -1.32 10.25
N ALA A 300 -1.16 -1.87 10.14
CA ALA A 300 -0.69 -2.90 11.07
C ALA A 300 -0.64 -2.39 12.52
N ALA A 301 -0.22 -1.13 12.73
CA ALA A 301 -0.22 -0.48 14.03
C ALA A 301 -1.66 -0.21 14.53
N TYR A 302 -2.51 0.43 13.74
CA TYR A 302 -3.91 0.70 14.09
C TYR A 302 -4.67 -0.58 14.46
N SER A 303 -4.58 -1.61 13.63
CA SER A 303 -5.26 -2.89 13.86
C SER A 303 -4.67 -3.71 15.02
N SER A 304 -3.58 -3.23 15.61
CA SER A 304 -2.95 -3.77 16.83
C SER A 304 -3.13 -2.85 18.04
N CYS A 305 -3.95 -1.79 17.91
CA CYS A 305 -4.20 -0.78 18.95
C CYS A 305 -2.90 -0.09 19.43
N VAL A 306 -1.98 0.20 18.51
CA VAL A 306 -0.75 0.96 18.81
C VAL A 306 -1.00 2.42 18.43
N PRO A 307 -0.89 3.39 19.36
CA PRO A 307 -0.97 4.81 19.06
C PRO A 307 0.00 5.20 17.95
N THR A 308 -0.53 5.82 16.88
CA THR A 308 0.20 5.96 15.62
C THR A 308 0.13 7.38 15.07
N LEU A 309 1.31 7.93 14.77
CA LEU A 309 1.49 9.15 13.97
C LEU A 309 1.86 8.77 12.53
N VAL A 310 1.16 9.33 11.56
CA VAL A 310 1.45 9.11 10.14
C VAL A 310 2.14 10.32 9.53
N LEU A 311 3.34 10.13 8.97
CA LEU A 311 3.88 11.08 8.01
C LEU A 311 3.34 10.69 6.63
N GLY A 312 2.30 11.42 6.18
CA GLY A 312 1.48 11.02 5.04
C GLY A 312 1.70 11.90 3.80
N TYR A 313 1.61 11.31 2.61
CA TYR A 313 1.72 12.05 1.34
C TYR A 313 0.45 11.98 0.47
N SER A 314 -0.57 11.27 0.90
CA SER A 314 -1.76 10.99 0.07
C SER A 314 -3.06 11.01 0.86
N VAL A 315 -4.18 11.05 0.12
CA VAL A 315 -5.55 11.02 0.67
C VAL A 315 -5.82 9.79 1.55
N LYS A 316 -5.13 8.66 1.33
CA LYS A 316 -5.35 7.40 2.05
C LYS A 316 -5.16 7.54 3.55
N SER A 317 -4.04 8.10 3.97
CA SER A 317 -3.72 8.28 5.39
C SER A 317 -4.73 9.19 6.09
N ARG A 318 -5.12 10.29 5.41
CA ARG A 318 -6.11 11.23 5.93
C ARG A 318 -7.49 10.61 6.08
N GLY A 319 -7.94 9.89 5.04
CA GLY A 319 -9.24 9.22 5.05
C GLY A 319 -9.34 8.14 6.13
N ILE A 320 -8.31 7.31 6.28
CA ILE A 320 -8.27 6.27 7.32
C ILE A 320 -8.27 6.90 8.72
N ALA A 321 -7.46 7.94 8.97
CA ALA A 321 -7.43 8.60 10.27
C ALA A 321 -8.79 9.25 10.61
N ARG A 322 -9.43 9.92 9.65
CA ARG A 322 -10.80 10.45 9.84
C ARG A 322 -11.81 9.38 10.22
N ASP A 323 -11.73 8.21 9.58
CA ASP A 323 -12.66 7.13 9.82
C ASP A 323 -12.43 6.45 11.19
N LEU A 324 -11.20 6.44 11.69
CA LEU A 324 -10.84 5.85 12.98
C LEU A 324 -11.05 6.82 14.15
N PHE A 325 -10.65 8.09 14.00
CA PHE A 325 -10.55 9.06 15.10
C PHE A 325 -11.53 10.23 14.96
N GLY A 326 -12.35 10.27 13.90
CA GLY A 326 -13.30 11.36 13.61
C GLY A 326 -12.65 12.56 12.89
N ASN A 327 -11.33 12.72 12.97
CA ASN A 327 -10.54 13.73 12.26
C ASN A 327 -9.14 13.20 11.95
N GLU A 328 -8.36 13.95 11.15
CA GLU A 328 -6.95 13.63 10.84
C GLU A 328 -5.94 14.49 11.61
N GLU A 329 -6.41 15.50 12.32
CA GLU A 329 -5.56 16.46 13.04
C GLU A 329 -4.75 15.76 14.12
N ASN A 330 -3.46 16.05 14.18
CA ASN A 330 -2.47 15.42 15.05
C ASN A 330 -2.16 13.94 14.77
N TYR A 331 -3.01 13.19 14.06
CA TYR A 331 -2.76 11.81 13.67
C TYR A 331 -2.01 11.68 12.34
N VAL A 332 -2.15 12.67 11.46
CA VAL A 332 -1.49 12.71 10.14
C VAL A 332 -0.79 14.03 9.95
N LEU A 333 0.53 14.00 9.81
CA LEU A 333 1.34 15.13 9.35
C LEU A 333 1.54 14.98 7.82
N PRO A 334 0.95 15.86 6.98
CA PRO A 334 1.21 15.82 5.55
C PRO A 334 2.65 16.22 5.25
N VAL A 335 3.42 15.33 4.61
CA VAL A 335 4.85 15.60 4.34
C VAL A 335 5.06 16.83 3.46
N GLN A 336 4.08 17.17 2.59
CA GLN A 336 4.12 18.38 1.77
C GLN A 336 4.01 19.68 2.59
N SER A 337 3.49 19.61 3.80
CA SER A 337 3.40 20.77 4.71
C SER A 337 4.61 20.90 5.62
N LEU A 338 5.42 19.86 5.77
CA LEU A 338 6.62 19.84 6.61
C LEU A 338 7.62 20.92 6.10
N GLN A 339 7.90 21.91 6.93
CA GLN A 339 8.83 22.99 6.62
C GLN A 339 10.08 22.91 7.49
N GLU A 340 9.90 22.58 8.77
CA GLU A 340 10.97 22.50 9.75
C GLU A 340 11.12 21.06 10.26
N PRO A 341 12.35 20.57 10.43
CA PRO A 341 12.60 19.19 10.88
C PRO A 341 11.99 18.83 12.24
N ASP A 342 11.78 19.79 13.12
CA ASP A 342 11.24 19.58 14.47
C ASP A 342 9.72 19.33 14.50
N GLU A 343 9.00 19.57 13.40
CA GLU A 343 7.54 19.40 13.34
C GLU A 343 7.11 17.95 13.61
N LEU A 344 7.84 16.98 13.07
CA LEU A 344 7.54 15.56 13.33
C LEU A 344 7.68 15.22 14.82
N THR A 345 8.70 15.76 15.48
CA THR A 345 8.93 15.59 16.91
C THR A 345 7.83 16.25 17.75
N LYS A 346 7.34 17.44 17.34
CA LYS A 346 6.22 18.13 18.01
C LYS A 346 4.94 17.28 17.96
N HIS A 347 4.61 16.71 16.81
CA HIS A 347 3.46 15.82 16.66
C HIS A 347 3.62 14.53 17.46
N PHE A 348 4.83 13.98 17.52
CA PHE A 348 5.11 12.80 18.35
C PHE A 348 4.93 13.10 19.85
N ARG A 349 5.42 14.24 20.34
CA ARG A 349 5.19 14.67 21.74
C ARG A 349 3.69 14.80 22.05
N TRP A 350 2.90 15.31 21.10
CA TRP A 350 1.44 15.34 21.25
C TRP A 350 0.87 13.92 21.39
N LEU A 351 1.27 12.98 20.53
CA LEU A 351 0.85 11.57 20.59
C LEU A 351 1.15 10.94 21.95
N VAL A 352 2.36 11.14 22.46
CA VAL A 352 2.79 10.65 23.79
C VAL A 352 1.92 11.24 24.90
N GLY A 353 1.65 12.54 24.85
CA GLY A 353 0.80 13.23 25.83
C GLY A 353 -0.65 12.74 25.87
N HIS A 354 -1.15 12.13 24.78
CA HIS A 354 -2.53 11.66 24.62
C HIS A 354 -2.64 10.13 24.58
N GLU A 355 -1.60 9.39 24.97
CA GLU A 355 -1.55 7.92 24.91
C GLU A 355 -2.76 7.21 25.54
N LYS A 356 -3.32 7.79 26.59
CA LYS A 356 -4.47 7.21 27.32
C LYS A 356 -5.83 7.50 26.67
N GLU A 357 -5.87 8.43 25.73
CA GLU A 357 -7.10 8.90 25.07
C GLU A 357 -7.27 8.22 23.71
N ILE A 358 -6.16 7.72 23.15
CA ILE A 358 -6.08 7.05 21.86
C ILE A 358 -6.16 5.53 22.01
#